data_c1af8ce929b062d8748d1b0d34538ccd
#
_entry.id   c1af8ce929b062d8748d1b0d34538ccd
#
_cell.length_a   1.000
_cell.length_b   1.000
_cell.length_c   1.000
_cell.angle_alpha   90.00
_cell.angle_beta   90.00
_cell.angle_gamma   90.00
#
_symmetry.space_group_name_H-M   'P 1'
#
loop_
_entity.id
_entity.type
_entity.pdbx_description
1 polymer ?
#
loop_
_entity_poly.entity_id
_entity_poly.type
_entity_poly.pdbx_seq_one_letter_code
_entity_poly.pdbx_strand_id
1 'polypeptide(L)'
;MTTGIEQQDFNWVDTHCHFDFEDFDEDREALWQSCQRMGLEAMVIPGVTPDQWPRMAQMCAAAEGLHYSVGLHPCWLHTYLDPKLWRTQLQGLADALLQAAKDSHCVAIGECGLDLYIDGDLEQQEAVLTCHLQVARELEQPVILHCRRAHNELLRLLKSHPVPRGGVVHAFSGSAELARQYWSLGFHLGVGGTITYERANKTRNAISALPLEALVLETDAPDMPLCGHQGQRNSPDRIPQVGAALAQLRAEPLERIATQTTRNALQLFRLNHDDAR
;
A
#
# COMPACT_ATOMS: atom_id res chain seq x y z
N MET A 1 -26.28 -27.95 -18.36
CA MET A 1 -26.70 -27.51 -17.04
C MET A 1 -25.58 -26.59 -16.58
N THR A 2 -25.70 -25.31 -16.83
CA THR A 2 -24.80 -24.27 -16.38
C THR A 2 -25.13 -24.01 -14.91
N THR A 3 -24.32 -24.55 -14.02
CA THR A 3 -24.35 -24.17 -12.61
C THR A 3 -23.95 -22.70 -12.52
N GLY A 4 -24.95 -21.83 -12.31
CA GLY A 4 -24.68 -20.45 -11.94
C GLY A 4 -23.87 -20.48 -10.65
N ILE A 5 -22.63 -20.02 -10.73
CA ILE A 5 -21.87 -19.64 -9.56
C ILE A 5 -22.62 -18.41 -9.05
N GLU A 6 -23.31 -18.54 -7.92
CA GLU A 6 -23.80 -17.39 -7.16
C GLU A 6 -22.57 -16.49 -6.96
N GLN A 7 -22.63 -15.29 -7.50
CA GLN A 7 -21.64 -14.26 -7.31
C GLN A 7 -21.72 -13.91 -5.82
N GLN A 8 -20.82 -14.48 -5.02
CA GLN A 8 -20.74 -14.15 -3.60
C GLN A 8 -20.22 -12.72 -3.53
N ASP A 9 -21.06 -11.81 -3.06
CA ASP A 9 -20.76 -10.42 -2.87
C ASP A 9 -19.86 -10.27 -1.63
N PHE A 10 -18.55 -10.33 -1.83
CA PHE A 10 -17.59 -10.01 -0.78
C PHE A 10 -17.15 -8.55 -0.90
N ASN A 11 -16.91 -7.92 0.23
CA ASN A 11 -16.30 -6.62 0.28
C ASN A 11 -14.77 -6.73 0.24
N TRP A 12 -14.14 -5.87 -0.54
CA TRP A 12 -12.70 -5.81 -0.73
C TRP A 12 -12.17 -4.41 -0.52
N VAL A 13 -10.90 -4.31 -0.12
CA VAL A 13 -10.14 -3.06 -0.13
C VAL A 13 -8.82 -3.31 -0.85
N ASP A 14 -8.49 -2.45 -1.82
CA ASP A 14 -7.16 -2.40 -2.42
C ASP A 14 -6.32 -1.37 -1.66
N THR A 15 -5.35 -1.83 -0.86
CA THR A 15 -4.56 -0.94 0.00
C THR A 15 -3.41 -0.25 -0.70
N HIS A 16 -3.16 -0.58 -1.99
CA HIS A 16 -2.08 0.03 -2.76
C HIS A 16 -2.30 -0.13 -4.27
N CYS A 17 -2.74 0.94 -4.93
CA CYS A 17 -2.94 1.00 -6.38
C CYS A 17 -2.62 2.42 -6.87
N HIS A 18 -1.64 2.56 -7.78
CA HIS A 18 -1.29 3.84 -8.40
C HIS A 18 -2.34 4.27 -9.43
N PHE A 19 -3.59 4.37 -8.98
CA PHE A 19 -4.74 4.61 -9.81
C PHE A 19 -4.78 6.01 -10.44
N ASP A 20 -3.95 6.93 -9.96
CA ASP A 20 -3.74 8.27 -10.52
C ASP A 20 -2.81 8.29 -11.74
N PHE A 21 -2.06 7.20 -12.03
CA PHE A 21 -1.13 7.13 -13.16
C PHE A 21 -1.84 7.22 -14.50
N GLU A 22 -1.12 7.73 -15.51
CA GLU A 22 -1.62 7.92 -16.88
C GLU A 22 -2.10 6.63 -17.54
N ASP A 23 -1.58 5.48 -17.09
CA ASP A 23 -2.02 4.15 -17.52
C ASP A 23 -3.53 3.92 -17.38
N PHE A 24 -4.19 4.67 -16.51
CA PHE A 24 -5.64 4.57 -16.27
C PHE A 24 -6.45 5.72 -16.89
N ASP A 25 -5.83 6.70 -17.52
CA ASP A 25 -6.52 7.92 -17.98
C ASP A 25 -7.69 7.63 -18.94
N GLU A 26 -7.54 6.60 -19.79
CA GLU A 26 -8.56 6.26 -20.80
C GLU A 26 -9.81 5.59 -20.21
N ASP A 27 -9.68 4.85 -19.09
CA ASP A 27 -10.76 4.01 -18.57
C ASP A 27 -11.01 4.13 -17.05
N ARG A 28 -10.33 5.03 -16.35
CA ARG A 28 -10.33 5.16 -14.87
C ARG A 28 -11.72 5.17 -14.28
N GLU A 29 -12.61 6.03 -14.75
CA GLU A 29 -13.95 6.16 -14.18
C GLU A 29 -14.79 4.87 -14.39
N ALA A 30 -14.78 4.33 -15.60
CA ALA A 30 -15.49 3.10 -15.92
C ALA A 30 -14.93 1.90 -15.16
N LEU A 31 -13.62 1.85 -14.98
CA LEU A 31 -12.94 0.82 -14.22
C LEU A 31 -13.31 0.90 -12.73
N TRP A 32 -13.30 2.10 -12.13
CA TRP A 32 -13.71 2.28 -10.73
C TRP A 32 -15.14 1.83 -10.49
N GLN A 33 -16.08 2.26 -11.34
CA GLN A 33 -17.46 1.80 -11.28
C GLN A 33 -17.60 0.28 -11.43
N SER A 34 -16.75 -0.35 -12.26
CA SER A 34 -16.72 -1.80 -12.39
C SER A 34 -16.19 -2.47 -11.12
N CYS A 35 -15.14 -1.94 -10.51
CA CYS A 35 -14.60 -2.42 -9.24
C CYS A 35 -15.63 -2.35 -8.11
N GLN A 36 -16.35 -1.23 -8.01
CA GLN A 36 -17.43 -1.08 -7.00
C GLN A 36 -18.52 -2.14 -7.17
N ARG A 37 -18.93 -2.41 -8.41
CA ARG A 37 -19.93 -3.50 -8.68
C ARG A 37 -19.42 -4.89 -8.32
N MET A 38 -18.12 -5.08 -8.22
CA MET A 38 -17.48 -6.34 -7.80
C MET A 38 -17.22 -6.39 -6.27
N GLY A 39 -17.69 -5.38 -5.52
CA GLY A 39 -17.52 -5.31 -4.09
C GLY A 39 -16.21 -4.63 -3.62
N LEU A 40 -15.47 -3.94 -4.48
CA LEU A 40 -14.35 -3.10 -4.03
C LEU A 40 -14.90 -1.84 -3.40
N GLU A 41 -14.91 -1.78 -2.05
CA GLU A 41 -15.52 -0.68 -1.30
C GLU A 41 -14.56 0.49 -1.07
N ALA A 42 -13.25 0.22 -1.05
CA ALA A 42 -12.25 1.27 -0.89
C ALA A 42 -10.94 0.93 -1.61
N MET A 43 -10.23 2.00 -2.00
CA MET A 43 -8.88 1.94 -2.57
C MET A 43 -8.02 3.04 -1.97
N VAL A 44 -6.75 2.70 -1.65
CA VAL A 44 -5.75 3.68 -1.23
C VAL A 44 -4.76 3.90 -2.37
N ILE A 45 -4.68 5.15 -2.84
CA ILE A 45 -3.78 5.59 -3.90
C ILE A 45 -2.51 6.15 -3.24
N PRO A 46 -1.33 5.50 -3.38
CA PRO A 46 -0.11 5.97 -2.74
C PRO A 46 0.50 7.13 -3.51
N GLY A 47 0.76 8.26 -2.82
CA GLY A 47 1.49 9.38 -3.40
C GLY A 47 2.99 9.11 -3.42
N VAL A 48 3.61 9.18 -4.60
CA VAL A 48 5.05 8.96 -4.76
C VAL A 48 5.84 10.25 -4.97
N THR A 49 5.15 11.36 -5.29
CA THR A 49 5.76 12.69 -5.46
C THR A 49 4.81 13.80 -5.00
N PRO A 50 5.35 14.93 -4.50
CA PRO A 50 4.52 16.07 -4.09
C PRO A 50 3.61 16.64 -5.18
N ASP A 51 4.02 16.58 -6.44
CA ASP A 51 3.25 17.12 -7.57
C ASP A 51 1.96 16.34 -7.84
N GLN A 52 1.89 15.08 -7.40
CA GLN A 52 0.69 14.24 -7.57
C GLN A 52 -0.39 14.55 -6.53
N TRP A 53 -0.02 14.97 -5.32
CA TRP A 53 -0.96 15.07 -4.19
C TRP A 53 -2.20 15.93 -4.48
N PRO A 54 -2.11 17.12 -5.16
CA PRO A 54 -3.29 17.90 -5.47
C PRO A 54 -4.26 17.18 -6.44
N ARG A 55 -3.74 16.46 -7.44
CA ARG A 55 -4.56 15.68 -8.37
C ARG A 55 -5.27 14.53 -7.66
N MET A 56 -4.55 13.84 -6.77
CA MET A 56 -5.10 12.72 -5.99
C MET A 56 -6.20 13.19 -5.03
N ALA A 57 -6.00 14.32 -4.34
CA ALA A 57 -7.03 14.93 -3.49
C ALA A 57 -8.30 15.24 -4.28
N GLN A 58 -8.17 15.84 -5.48
CA GLN A 58 -9.32 16.12 -6.36
C GLN A 58 -10.03 14.84 -6.82
N MET A 59 -9.27 13.79 -7.17
CA MET A 59 -9.81 12.51 -7.59
C MET A 59 -10.59 11.84 -6.45
N CYS A 60 -10.03 11.81 -5.25
CA CYS A 60 -10.66 11.21 -4.08
C CYS A 60 -11.91 11.99 -3.64
N ALA A 61 -11.91 13.32 -3.73
CA ALA A 61 -13.07 14.13 -3.44
C ALA A 61 -14.23 13.95 -4.46
N ALA A 62 -13.92 13.49 -5.67
CA ALA A 62 -14.91 13.29 -6.74
C ALA A 62 -15.51 11.86 -6.76
N ALA A 63 -14.93 10.90 -6.05
CA ALA A 63 -15.35 9.50 -6.13
C ALA A 63 -15.32 8.83 -4.75
N GLU A 64 -16.48 8.39 -4.27
CA GLU A 64 -16.62 7.67 -3.01
C GLU A 64 -15.78 6.40 -3.00
N GLY A 65 -15.14 6.11 -1.85
CA GLY A 65 -14.29 4.93 -1.66
C GLY A 65 -12.85 5.13 -2.14
N LEU A 66 -12.49 6.24 -2.78
CA LEU A 66 -11.11 6.57 -3.09
C LEU A 66 -10.48 7.37 -1.96
N HIS A 67 -9.32 6.92 -1.54
CA HIS A 67 -8.47 7.55 -0.53
C HIS A 67 -7.04 7.64 -1.05
N TYR A 68 -6.22 8.47 -0.44
CA TYR A 68 -4.82 8.58 -0.85
C TYR A 68 -3.86 8.75 0.33
N SER A 69 -2.58 8.63 0.05
CA SER A 69 -1.53 8.97 0.98
C SER A 69 -0.56 9.98 0.38
N VAL A 70 0.21 10.64 1.23
CA VAL A 70 1.20 11.64 0.81
C VAL A 70 2.60 11.19 1.16
N GLY A 71 3.46 11.08 0.16
CA GLY A 71 4.83 10.62 0.35
C GLY A 71 5.77 11.02 -0.78
N LEU A 72 7.05 10.82 -0.55
CA LEU A 72 8.11 10.94 -1.53
C LEU A 72 8.88 9.62 -1.59
N HIS A 73 8.64 8.89 -2.66
CA HIS A 73 9.18 7.56 -2.89
C HIS A 73 10.67 7.60 -3.24
N PRO A 74 11.49 6.63 -2.82
CA PRO A 74 12.94 6.59 -3.08
C PRO A 74 13.34 6.81 -4.54
N CYS A 75 12.58 6.31 -5.49
CA CYS A 75 12.88 6.44 -6.92
C CYS A 75 12.84 7.88 -7.44
N TRP A 76 12.15 8.79 -6.76
CA TRP A 76 11.97 10.18 -7.19
C TRP A 76 12.73 11.20 -6.35
N LEU A 77 13.57 10.79 -5.38
CA LEU A 77 14.30 11.71 -4.54
C LEU A 77 15.16 12.68 -5.36
N HIS A 78 15.83 12.19 -6.39
CA HIS A 78 16.71 12.98 -7.26
C HIS A 78 15.95 14.07 -8.07
N THR A 79 14.64 13.95 -8.22
CA THR A 79 13.80 14.94 -8.93
C THR A 79 13.41 16.08 -8.00
N TYR A 80 13.23 15.81 -6.70
CA TYR A 80 12.68 16.77 -5.73
C TYR A 80 13.71 17.32 -4.76
N LEU A 81 14.82 16.63 -4.58
CA LEU A 81 15.86 17.02 -3.64
C LEU A 81 17.18 17.27 -4.38
N ASP A 82 17.75 18.45 -4.18
CA ASP A 82 19.08 18.75 -4.68
C ASP A 82 20.12 17.85 -4.00
N PRO A 83 20.98 17.13 -4.73
CA PRO A 83 21.96 16.21 -4.14
C PRO A 83 22.92 16.85 -3.13
N LYS A 84 23.10 18.16 -3.17
CA LYS A 84 23.99 18.90 -2.25
C LYS A 84 23.26 19.60 -1.10
N LEU A 85 21.96 19.87 -1.29
CA LEU A 85 21.15 20.69 -0.36
C LEU A 85 20.04 19.90 0.33
N TRP A 86 19.84 18.62 0.02
CA TRP A 86 18.72 17.83 0.49
C TRP A 86 18.49 17.87 2.01
N ARG A 87 19.59 17.95 2.79
CA ARG A 87 19.48 18.04 4.25
C ARG A 87 18.75 19.30 4.71
N THR A 88 18.92 20.41 3.99
CA THR A 88 18.21 21.67 4.28
C THR A 88 16.79 21.69 3.73
N GLN A 89 16.47 20.80 2.79
CA GLN A 89 15.13 20.69 2.18
C GLN A 89 14.18 19.77 2.96
N LEU A 90 14.71 18.97 3.91
CA LEU A 90 13.88 18.04 4.70
C LEU A 90 12.79 18.75 5.51
N GLN A 91 13.07 19.95 6.06
CA GLN A 91 12.05 20.71 6.78
C GLN A 91 10.91 21.13 5.85
N GLY A 92 11.22 21.60 4.65
CA GLY A 92 10.21 21.94 3.64
C GLY A 92 9.36 20.72 3.22
N LEU A 93 9.99 19.54 3.12
CA LEU A 93 9.26 18.30 2.87
C LEU A 93 8.31 17.96 4.04
N ALA A 94 8.78 18.05 5.28
CA ALA A 94 7.95 17.82 6.46
C ALA A 94 6.74 18.78 6.50
N ASP A 95 6.96 20.07 6.25
CA ASP A 95 5.89 21.09 6.24
C ASP A 95 4.86 20.80 5.12
N ALA A 96 5.32 20.37 3.94
CA ALA A 96 4.46 19.99 2.84
C ALA A 96 3.61 18.75 3.15
N LEU A 97 4.21 17.72 3.75
CA LEU A 97 3.51 16.50 4.19
C LEU A 97 2.44 16.85 5.25
N LEU A 98 2.81 17.63 6.28
CA LEU A 98 1.89 18.08 7.32
C LEU A 98 0.72 18.87 6.77
N GLN A 99 0.94 19.69 5.74
CA GLN A 99 -0.13 20.47 5.10
C GLN A 99 -1.04 19.60 4.25
N ALA A 100 -0.48 18.73 3.40
CA ALA A 100 -1.25 17.89 2.50
C ALA A 100 -2.08 16.82 3.26
N ALA A 101 -1.54 16.30 4.36
CA ALA A 101 -2.22 15.31 5.20
C ALA A 101 -3.42 15.86 6.01
N LYS A 102 -3.73 17.17 5.91
CA LYS A 102 -4.96 17.73 6.51
C LYS A 102 -6.23 17.44 5.70
N ASP A 103 -6.07 17.02 4.46
CA ASP A 103 -7.21 16.61 3.63
C ASP A 103 -7.86 15.35 4.22
N SER A 104 -9.20 15.34 4.28
CA SER A 104 -9.95 14.23 4.89
C SER A 104 -9.84 12.90 4.12
N HIS A 105 -9.46 12.93 2.84
CA HIS A 105 -9.24 11.73 2.04
C HIS A 105 -7.78 11.22 2.14
N CYS A 106 -6.89 11.98 2.79
CA CYS A 106 -5.53 11.55 3.06
C CYS A 106 -5.51 10.66 4.31
N VAL A 107 -5.28 9.37 4.12
CA VAL A 107 -5.43 8.35 5.17
C VAL A 107 -4.11 7.78 5.69
N ALA A 108 -2.98 8.15 5.09
CA ALA A 108 -1.67 7.66 5.47
C ALA A 108 -0.53 8.61 5.02
N ILE A 109 0.63 8.44 5.62
CA ILE A 109 1.89 9.04 5.17
C ILE A 109 2.66 7.98 4.35
N GLY A 110 3.07 8.33 3.15
CA GLY A 110 3.74 7.44 2.20
C GLY A 110 3.10 7.57 0.80
N GLU A 111 3.63 6.90 -0.20
CA GLU A 111 4.65 5.86 -0.14
C GLU A 111 6.02 6.47 0.13
N CYS A 112 6.73 5.89 1.07
CA CYS A 112 8.10 6.25 1.41
C CYS A 112 8.87 4.98 1.80
N GLY A 113 10.19 5.04 1.86
CA GLY A 113 10.92 3.82 2.23
C GLY A 113 12.32 3.77 1.71
N LEU A 114 12.81 2.53 1.50
CA LEU A 114 14.17 2.26 1.08
C LEU A 114 14.20 1.31 -0.12
N ASP A 115 14.98 1.66 -1.13
CA ASP A 115 15.24 0.82 -2.30
C ASP A 115 16.75 0.75 -2.57
N LEU A 116 17.36 -0.40 -2.31
CA LEU A 116 18.78 -0.66 -2.61
C LEU A 116 18.99 -1.26 -4.01
N TYR A 117 17.96 -1.32 -4.83
CA TYR A 117 18.08 -1.77 -6.22
C TYR A 117 18.30 -0.62 -7.19
N ILE A 118 17.90 0.60 -6.80
CA ILE A 118 18.13 1.82 -7.58
C ILE A 118 19.49 2.43 -7.25
N ASP A 119 20.06 3.18 -8.19
CA ASP A 119 21.22 4.03 -7.92
C ASP A 119 20.76 5.22 -7.08
N GLY A 120 21.30 5.34 -5.86
CA GLY A 120 20.95 6.43 -4.95
C GLY A 120 21.72 6.38 -3.63
N ASP A 121 21.71 7.50 -2.94
CA ASP A 121 22.35 7.63 -1.62
C ASP A 121 21.46 7.06 -0.52
N LEU A 122 21.90 5.99 0.13
CA LEU A 122 21.17 5.37 1.24
C LEU A 122 20.97 6.36 2.42
N GLU A 123 21.96 7.20 2.71
CA GLU A 123 21.84 8.21 3.78
C GLU A 123 20.69 9.18 3.48
N GLN A 124 20.54 9.59 2.23
CA GLN A 124 19.45 10.44 1.80
C GLN A 124 18.09 9.71 1.92
N GLN A 125 18.00 8.46 1.47
CA GLN A 125 16.78 7.66 1.61
C GLN A 125 16.39 7.49 3.08
N GLU A 126 17.34 7.15 3.95
CA GLU A 126 17.12 6.99 5.40
C GLU A 126 16.64 8.29 6.06
N ALA A 127 17.21 9.42 5.69
CA ALA A 127 16.81 10.72 6.23
C ALA A 127 15.41 11.14 5.76
N VAL A 128 15.08 10.92 4.49
CA VAL A 128 13.75 11.18 3.94
C VAL A 128 12.72 10.26 4.59
N LEU A 129 13.01 8.97 4.73
CA LEU A 129 12.14 8.04 5.45
C LEU A 129 11.93 8.49 6.91
N THR A 130 13.00 8.89 7.60
CA THR A 130 12.92 9.40 8.99
C THR A 130 12.00 10.60 9.09
N CYS A 131 12.06 11.53 8.12
CA CYS A 131 11.14 12.67 8.03
C CYS A 131 9.67 12.20 7.95
N HIS A 132 9.36 11.25 7.07
CA HIS A 132 7.99 10.68 6.96
C HIS A 132 7.53 10.00 8.25
N LEU A 133 8.38 9.20 8.90
CA LEU A 133 8.07 8.54 10.17
C LEU A 133 7.77 9.54 11.29
N GLN A 134 8.48 10.67 11.32
CA GLN A 134 8.26 11.75 12.29
C GLN A 134 6.91 12.43 12.05
N VAL A 135 6.58 12.76 10.80
CA VAL A 135 5.28 13.35 10.42
C VAL A 135 4.14 12.37 10.73
N ALA A 136 4.28 11.10 10.37
CA ALA A 136 3.27 10.07 10.66
C ALA A 136 3.02 9.93 12.17
N ARG A 137 4.08 10.00 12.98
CA ARG A 137 3.97 9.98 14.45
C ARG A 137 3.25 11.22 14.98
N GLU A 138 3.56 12.40 14.46
CA GLU A 138 2.96 13.67 14.88
C GLU A 138 1.45 13.70 14.58
N LEU A 139 1.06 13.19 13.41
CA LEU A 139 -0.33 13.15 12.95
C LEU A 139 -1.12 11.93 13.45
N GLU A 140 -0.47 11.00 14.14
CA GLU A 140 -1.04 9.69 14.50
C GLU A 140 -1.66 8.96 13.28
N GLN A 141 -0.97 9.03 12.14
CA GLN A 141 -1.36 8.33 10.91
C GLN A 141 -0.50 7.10 10.67
N PRO A 142 -1.04 6.07 9.97
CA PRO A 142 -0.25 4.93 9.53
C PRO A 142 0.71 5.33 8.41
N VAL A 143 1.73 4.48 8.15
CA VAL A 143 2.64 4.68 7.03
C VAL A 143 2.52 3.58 5.98
N ILE A 144 2.67 3.94 4.70
CA ILE A 144 2.82 3.00 3.58
C ILE A 144 4.29 2.94 3.22
N LEU A 145 4.89 1.75 3.39
CA LEU A 145 6.33 1.55 3.28
C LEU A 145 6.71 0.74 2.05
N HIS A 146 7.56 1.34 1.22
CA HIS A 146 8.32 0.66 0.18
C HIS A 146 9.58 0.03 0.77
N CYS A 147 9.87 -1.22 0.41
CA CYS A 147 11.10 -1.87 0.83
C CYS A 147 11.64 -2.85 -0.23
N ARG A 148 12.74 -2.48 -0.88
CA ARG A 148 13.40 -3.36 -1.82
C ARG A 148 14.86 -3.57 -1.47
N ARG A 149 15.21 -4.83 -1.07
CA ARG A 149 16.57 -5.25 -0.66
C ARG A 149 17.14 -4.50 0.57
N ALA A 150 16.31 -3.79 1.34
CA ALA A 150 16.70 -2.92 2.45
C ALA A 150 16.00 -3.25 3.78
N HIS A 151 15.57 -4.49 3.96
CA HIS A 151 14.78 -4.85 5.13
C HIS A 151 15.50 -4.67 6.48
N ASN A 152 16.82 -4.89 6.53
CA ASN A 152 17.57 -4.72 7.76
C ASN A 152 17.65 -3.25 8.16
N GLU A 153 17.92 -2.37 7.21
CA GLU A 153 17.98 -0.93 7.35
C GLU A 153 16.61 -0.38 7.76
N LEU A 154 15.55 -0.82 7.05
CA LEU A 154 14.18 -0.43 7.36
C LEU A 154 13.79 -0.84 8.78
N LEU A 155 14.00 -2.09 9.18
CA LEU A 155 13.69 -2.56 10.55
C LEU A 155 14.48 -1.80 11.62
N ARG A 156 15.74 -1.42 11.35
CA ARG A 156 16.53 -0.59 12.26
C ARG A 156 15.90 0.79 12.44
N LEU A 157 15.46 1.43 11.36
CA LEU A 157 14.80 2.73 11.41
C LEU A 157 13.46 2.67 12.12
N LEU A 158 12.62 1.68 11.83
CA LEU A 158 11.32 1.52 12.49
C LEU A 158 11.44 1.28 14.00
N LYS A 159 12.48 0.58 14.45
CA LYS A 159 12.77 0.38 15.88
C LYS A 159 13.24 1.68 16.55
N SER A 160 14.00 2.53 15.86
CA SER A 160 14.50 3.80 16.39
C SER A 160 13.50 4.95 16.26
N HIS A 161 12.54 4.85 15.34
CA HIS A 161 11.50 5.85 15.08
C HIS A 161 10.12 5.18 15.07
N PRO A 162 9.59 4.75 16.23
CA PRO A 162 8.32 4.05 16.30
C PRO A 162 7.16 4.94 15.82
N VAL A 163 6.27 4.35 15.03
CA VAL A 163 5.03 4.97 14.59
C VAL A 163 3.87 4.31 15.34
N PRO A 164 3.17 5.01 16.23
CA PRO A 164 2.14 4.40 17.09
C PRO A 164 1.00 3.72 16.33
N ARG A 165 0.68 4.21 15.14
CA ARG A 165 -0.34 3.64 14.26
C ARG A 165 0.17 2.49 13.40
N GLY A 166 1.48 2.19 13.42
CA GLY A 166 2.07 1.21 12.53
C GLY A 166 1.94 1.61 11.06
N GLY A 167 1.53 0.66 10.23
CA GLY A 167 1.39 0.90 8.79
C GLY A 167 1.32 -0.39 7.99
N VAL A 168 1.70 -0.31 6.75
CA VAL A 168 1.81 -1.46 5.84
C VAL A 168 3.17 -1.46 5.14
N VAL A 169 3.81 -2.62 5.09
CA VAL A 169 4.91 -2.87 4.15
C VAL A 169 4.27 -3.42 2.89
N HIS A 170 4.14 -2.56 1.87
CA HIS A 170 3.51 -2.96 0.62
C HIS A 170 4.40 -3.92 -0.17
N ALA A 171 3.83 -4.66 -1.11
CA ALA A 171 4.49 -5.64 -1.97
C ALA A 171 5.47 -6.56 -1.20
N PHE A 172 5.09 -6.98 0.02
CA PHE A 172 6.00 -7.71 0.89
C PHE A 172 6.60 -8.93 0.21
N SER A 173 7.93 -8.99 0.20
CA SER A 173 8.69 -10.13 -0.31
C SER A 173 9.81 -10.50 0.66
N GLY A 174 9.65 -11.60 1.40
CA GLY A 174 10.64 -11.94 2.42
C GLY A 174 10.42 -13.30 3.07
N SER A 175 11.17 -13.55 4.16
CA SER A 175 11.04 -14.75 4.97
C SER A 175 9.96 -14.61 6.05
N ALA A 176 9.49 -15.73 6.59
CA ALA A 176 8.54 -15.74 7.72
C ALA A 176 9.11 -15.04 8.97
N GLU A 177 10.42 -15.13 9.20
CA GLU A 177 11.07 -14.43 10.31
C GLU A 177 10.98 -12.90 10.13
N LEU A 178 11.27 -12.44 8.92
CA LEU A 178 11.18 -11.03 8.57
C LEU A 178 9.73 -10.50 8.69
N ALA A 179 8.78 -11.29 8.19
CA ALA A 179 7.36 -10.99 8.29
C ALA A 179 6.89 -10.84 9.75
N ARG A 180 7.32 -11.75 10.63
CA ARG A 180 7.03 -11.67 12.08
C ARG A 180 7.63 -10.43 12.73
N GLN A 181 8.83 -10.00 12.30
CA GLN A 181 9.44 -8.78 12.84
C GLN A 181 8.61 -7.54 12.49
N TYR A 182 8.15 -7.39 11.24
CA TYR A 182 7.27 -6.28 10.88
C TYR A 182 5.95 -6.32 11.66
N TRP A 183 5.31 -7.48 11.73
CA TRP A 183 4.08 -7.63 12.50
C TRP A 183 4.26 -7.29 13.99
N SER A 184 5.37 -7.69 14.60
CA SER A 184 5.67 -7.34 16.00
C SER A 184 5.90 -5.85 16.24
N LEU A 185 6.20 -5.08 15.20
CA LEU A 185 6.32 -3.62 15.23
C LEU A 185 5.01 -2.90 14.88
N GLY A 186 3.90 -3.64 14.66
CA GLY A 186 2.60 -3.08 14.32
C GLY A 186 2.38 -2.84 12.82
N PHE A 187 3.19 -3.46 11.94
CA PHE A 187 3.05 -3.30 10.49
C PHE A 187 2.35 -4.49 9.87
N HIS A 188 1.28 -4.22 9.13
CA HIS A 188 0.65 -5.18 8.24
C HIS A 188 1.54 -5.46 7.02
N LEU A 189 1.28 -6.57 6.35
CA LEU A 189 1.97 -6.93 5.12
C LEU A 189 0.99 -6.86 3.94
N GLY A 190 1.35 -6.09 2.94
CA GLY A 190 0.64 -6.01 1.67
C GLY A 190 0.83 -7.30 0.88
N VAL A 191 -0.28 -7.91 0.49
CA VAL A 191 -0.34 -9.17 -0.25
C VAL A 191 -0.91 -8.90 -1.62
N GLY A 192 -0.04 -8.89 -2.63
CA GLY A 192 -0.39 -8.63 -4.03
C GLY A 192 -0.12 -9.83 -4.95
N GLY A 193 0.02 -9.54 -6.24
CA GLY A 193 0.20 -10.52 -7.32
C GLY A 193 1.33 -11.53 -7.12
N THR A 194 2.35 -11.21 -6.32
CA THR A 194 3.50 -12.08 -6.06
C THR A 194 3.11 -13.48 -5.56
N ILE A 195 2.07 -13.60 -4.73
CA ILE A 195 1.65 -14.91 -4.18
C ILE A 195 1.02 -15.84 -5.20
N THR A 196 0.60 -15.31 -6.36
CA THR A 196 0.02 -16.09 -7.45
C THR A 196 1.08 -16.91 -8.21
N TYR A 197 2.36 -16.57 -8.04
CA TYR A 197 3.47 -17.27 -8.67
C TYR A 197 3.98 -18.41 -7.78
N GLU A 198 3.90 -19.66 -8.24
CA GLU A 198 4.39 -20.82 -7.47
C GLU A 198 5.87 -20.70 -7.09
N ARG A 199 6.68 -20.09 -7.94
CA ARG A 199 8.12 -19.87 -7.69
C ARG A 199 8.41 -18.94 -6.51
N ALA A 200 7.44 -18.12 -6.06
CA ALA A 200 7.59 -17.21 -4.93
C ALA A 200 7.51 -17.90 -3.56
N ASN A 201 8.05 -19.11 -3.45
CA ASN A 201 7.92 -19.99 -2.27
C ASN A 201 8.27 -19.31 -0.96
N LYS A 202 9.32 -18.47 -0.92
CA LYS A 202 9.75 -17.79 0.31
C LYS A 202 8.66 -16.85 0.84
N THR A 203 8.10 -16.02 -0.04
CA THR A 203 7.02 -15.09 0.29
C THR A 203 5.72 -15.83 0.60
N ARG A 204 5.34 -16.82 -0.20
CA ARG A 204 4.17 -17.67 0.02
C ARG A 204 4.20 -18.32 1.41
N ASN A 205 5.33 -18.91 1.79
CA ASN A 205 5.51 -19.51 3.11
C ASN A 205 5.44 -18.46 4.25
N ALA A 206 5.98 -17.26 4.03
CA ALA A 206 5.91 -16.18 5.00
C ALA A 206 4.47 -15.72 5.24
N ILE A 207 3.71 -15.50 4.18
CA ILE A 207 2.30 -15.08 4.24
C ILE A 207 1.41 -16.17 4.85
N SER A 208 1.66 -17.45 4.56
CA SER A 208 0.92 -18.55 5.18
C SER A 208 1.18 -18.69 6.68
N ALA A 209 2.37 -18.32 7.14
CA ALA A 209 2.80 -18.51 8.54
C ALA A 209 2.34 -17.41 9.50
N LEU A 210 1.82 -16.29 8.97
CA LEU A 210 1.31 -15.18 9.78
C LEU A 210 -0.17 -15.35 10.13
N PRO A 211 -0.64 -14.74 11.24
CA PRO A 211 -2.06 -14.60 11.48
C PRO A 211 -2.71 -13.77 10.36
N LEU A 212 -3.97 -14.07 10.02
CA LEU A 212 -4.67 -13.38 8.96
C LEU A 212 -4.86 -11.88 9.27
N GLU A 213 -4.89 -11.53 10.53
CA GLU A 213 -4.93 -10.17 11.06
C GLU A 213 -3.72 -9.31 10.66
N ALA A 214 -2.62 -9.95 10.27
CA ALA A 214 -1.40 -9.25 9.83
C ALA A 214 -1.43 -8.86 8.34
N LEU A 215 -2.44 -9.28 7.58
CA LEU A 215 -2.44 -9.20 6.13
C LEU A 215 -3.49 -8.21 5.62
N VAL A 216 -3.10 -7.44 4.62
CA VAL A 216 -3.99 -6.63 3.78
C VAL A 216 -3.79 -7.01 2.32
N LEU A 217 -4.79 -6.79 1.47
CA LEU A 217 -4.69 -7.07 0.03
C LEU A 217 -4.40 -5.81 -0.76
N GLU A 218 -3.66 -5.99 -1.85
CA GLU A 218 -3.31 -4.91 -2.77
C GLU A 218 -3.12 -5.43 -4.18
N THR A 219 -3.11 -4.54 -5.17
CA THR A 219 -2.73 -4.89 -6.54
C THR A 219 -1.35 -4.40 -6.91
N ASP A 220 -0.95 -3.24 -6.41
CA ASP A 220 0.20 -2.46 -6.90
C ASP A 220 0.05 -2.12 -8.40
N ALA A 221 -1.20 -2.00 -8.86
CA ALA A 221 -1.48 -1.69 -10.26
C ALA A 221 -1.08 -0.24 -10.59
N PRO A 222 -0.57 0.02 -11.81
CA PRO A 222 -0.58 -0.81 -13.02
C PRO A 222 0.51 -1.88 -13.09
N ASP A 223 1.42 -1.90 -12.10
CA ASP A 223 2.54 -2.82 -12.00
C ASP A 223 2.15 -4.18 -11.40
N MET A 224 3.11 -5.06 -11.21
CA MET A 224 3.00 -6.34 -10.50
C MET A 224 1.86 -7.27 -10.97
N PRO A 225 1.69 -7.54 -12.30
CA PRO A 225 0.59 -8.36 -12.79
C PRO A 225 0.60 -9.77 -12.19
N LEU A 226 -0.58 -10.33 -12.00
CA LEU A 226 -0.77 -11.69 -11.49
C LEU A 226 -0.21 -12.73 -12.46
N CYS A 227 0.06 -13.94 -11.97
CA CYS A 227 0.46 -15.08 -12.80
C CYS A 227 -0.62 -15.36 -13.86
N GLY A 228 -0.18 -15.47 -15.11
CA GLY A 228 -1.06 -15.59 -16.29
C GLY A 228 -1.40 -14.24 -16.96
N HIS A 229 -1.06 -13.11 -16.34
CA HIS A 229 -1.29 -11.77 -16.87
C HIS A 229 -0.01 -10.99 -17.17
N GLN A 230 1.14 -11.65 -17.24
CA GLN A 230 2.42 -11.03 -17.51
C GLN A 230 2.39 -10.28 -18.86
N GLY A 231 2.97 -9.06 -18.85
CA GLY A 231 2.98 -8.19 -20.03
C GLY A 231 1.67 -7.43 -20.28
N GLN A 232 0.68 -7.56 -19.40
CA GLN A 232 -0.53 -6.76 -19.39
C GLN A 232 -0.48 -5.73 -18.24
N ARG A 233 -1.15 -4.59 -18.41
CA ARG A 233 -1.40 -3.66 -17.31
C ARG A 233 -2.13 -4.40 -16.18
N ASN A 234 -1.62 -4.33 -14.96
CA ASN A 234 -2.36 -4.77 -13.79
C ASN A 234 -3.52 -3.81 -13.50
N SER A 235 -4.48 -4.24 -12.68
CA SER A 235 -5.72 -3.49 -12.51
C SER A 235 -6.37 -3.84 -11.17
N PRO A 236 -7.04 -2.87 -10.48
CA PRO A 236 -7.67 -3.08 -9.18
C PRO A 236 -8.83 -4.10 -9.19
N ASP A 237 -9.43 -4.37 -10.35
CA ASP A 237 -10.45 -5.43 -10.51
C ASP A 237 -9.90 -6.85 -10.29
N ARG A 238 -8.59 -6.98 -10.07
CA ARG A 238 -7.92 -8.25 -9.77
C ARG A 238 -7.78 -8.55 -8.28
N ILE A 239 -8.20 -7.67 -7.38
CA ILE A 239 -8.19 -7.93 -5.93
C ILE A 239 -8.88 -9.24 -5.55
N PRO A 240 -10.06 -9.61 -6.08
CA PRO A 240 -10.69 -10.89 -5.75
C PRO A 240 -9.82 -12.10 -6.14
N GLN A 241 -9.01 -11.98 -7.21
CA GLN A 241 -8.10 -13.05 -7.64
C GLN A 241 -6.91 -13.18 -6.68
N VAL A 242 -6.40 -12.07 -6.14
CA VAL A 242 -5.38 -12.08 -5.08
C VAL A 242 -5.95 -12.74 -3.81
N GLY A 243 -7.18 -12.36 -3.43
CA GLY A 243 -7.90 -12.98 -2.31
C GLY A 243 -8.10 -14.48 -2.48
N ALA A 244 -8.49 -14.93 -3.68
CA ALA A 244 -8.65 -16.35 -4.01
C ALA A 244 -7.30 -17.12 -3.93
N ALA A 245 -6.22 -16.51 -4.42
CA ALA A 245 -4.88 -17.09 -4.30
C ALA A 245 -4.44 -17.21 -2.83
N LEU A 246 -4.76 -16.23 -1.99
CA LEU A 246 -4.48 -16.27 -0.56
C LEU A 246 -5.33 -17.36 0.14
N ALA A 247 -6.61 -17.49 -0.20
CA ALA A 247 -7.50 -18.53 0.31
C ALA A 247 -6.96 -19.93 0.00
N GLN A 248 -6.58 -20.16 -1.25
CA GLN A 248 -5.97 -21.41 -1.68
C GLN A 248 -4.64 -21.69 -0.95
N LEU A 249 -3.78 -20.67 -0.83
CA LEU A 249 -2.48 -20.79 -0.18
C LEU A 249 -2.60 -21.17 1.29
N ARG A 250 -3.61 -20.66 1.98
CA ARG A 250 -3.86 -20.87 3.42
C ARG A 250 -4.80 -22.03 3.71
N ALA A 251 -5.43 -22.61 2.68
CA ALA A 251 -6.52 -23.59 2.81
C ALA A 251 -7.66 -23.07 3.71
N GLU A 252 -8.01 -21.78 3.55
CA GLU A 252 -9.07 -21.10 4.29
C GLU A 252 -10.21 -20.68 3.35
N PRO A 253 -11.48 -20.59 3.82
CA PRO A 253 -12.59 -20.10 3.01
C PRO A 253 -12.34 -18.67 2.46
N LEU A 254 -12.73 -18.42 1.21
CA LEU A 254 -12.59 -17.10 0.58
C LEU A 254 -13.31 -16.00 1.36
N GLU A 255 -14.50 -16.29 1.88
CA GLU A 255 -15.27 -15.39 2.74
C GLU A 255 -14.48 -14.91 3.96
N ARG A 256 -13.75 -15.83 4.62
CA ARG A 256 -12.90 -15.49 5.77
C ARG A 256 -11.74 -14.57 5.36
N ILE A 257 -11.12 -14.86 4.21
CA ILE A 257 -10.04 -14.01 3.67
C ILE A 257 -10.59 -12.62 3.37
N ALA A 258 -11.66 -12.51 2.59
CA ALA A 258 -12.27 -11.23 2.24
C ALA A 258 -12.64 -10.42 3.49
N THR A 259 -13.41 -11.02 4.40
CA THR A 259 -13.87 -10.34 5.62
C THR A 259 -12.73 -9.85 6.49
N GLN A 260 -11.70 -10.69 6.72
CA GLN A 260 -10.63 -10.30 7.64
C GLN A 260 -9.68 -9.28 7.01
N THR A 261 -9.27 -9.46 5.75
CA THR A 261 -8.33 -8.52 5.10
C THR A 261 -8.97 -7.15 4.88
N THR A 262 -10.25 -7.11 4.52
CA THR A 262 -11.03 -5.86 4.44
C THR A 262 -11.11 -5.19 5.81
N ARG A 263 -11.46 -5.91 6.87
CA ARG A 263 -11.48 -5.36 8.24
C ARG A 263 -10.12 -4.78 8.64
N ASN A 264 -9.04 -5.50 8.35
CA ASN A 264 -7.69 -5.03 8.66
C ASN A 264 -7.39 -3.70 7.96
N ALA A 265 -7.72 -3.57 6.67
CA ALA A 265 -7.51 -2.35 5.90
C ALA A 265 -8.37 -1.19 6.42
N LEU A 266 -9.67 -1.41 6.66
CA LEU A 266 -10.57 -0.40 7.20
C LEU A 266 -10.10 0.13 8.57
N GLN A 267 -9.63 -0.75 9.45
CA GLN A 267 -9.09 -0.38 10.76
C GLN A 267 -7.76 0.36 10.66
N LEU A 268 -6.85 -0.11 9.79
CA LEU A 268 -5.54 0.50 9.60
C LEU A 268 -5.67 1.95 9.16
N PHE A 269 -6.47 2.18 8.11
CA PHE A 269 -6.62 3.48 7.46
C PHE A 269 -7.82 4.30 7.97
N ARG A 270 -8.59 3.80 8.97
CA ARG A 270 -9.78 4.46 9.52
C ARG A 270 -10.81 4.81 8.45
N LEU A 271 -11.11 3.86 7.55
CA LEU A 271 -12.03 4.07 6.42
C LEU A 271 -13.51 3.85 6.78
N ASN A 272 -13.86 3.58 8.04
CA ASN A 272 -15.25 3.40 8.47
C ASN A 272 -15.96 4.74 8.49
N HIS A 273 -17.15 4.80 7.90
CA HIS A 273 -18.01 5.99 7.86
C HIS A 273 -18.49 6.48 9.24
N ASP A 274 -18.27 5.73 10.33
CA ASP A 274 -18.76 6.06 11.67
C ASP A 274 -17.76 6.90 12.51
N ASP A 275 -16.53 7.10 12.09
CA ASP A 275 -15.51 7.84 12.85
C ASP A 275 -15.38 9.33 12.45
N ALA A 276 -16.25 9.84 11.59
CA ALA A 276 -16.31 11.25 11.20
C ALA A 276 -17.33 12.04 12.04
N ARG A 277 -17.20 12.01 13.40
CA ARG A 277 -17.94 12.93 14.29
C ARG A 277 -17.04 13.48 15.38
#